data_5692e5916c95a26b188d8b33283f3428
#
_entry.id   5692e5916c95a26b188d8b33283f3428
#
_cell.length_a   1.000
_cell.length_b   1.000
_cell.length_c   1.000
_cell.angle_alpha   90.00
_cell.angle_beta   90.00
_cell.angle_gamma   90.00
#
_symmetry.space_group_name_H-M   'P 1'
#
loop_
_entity.id
_entity.type
_entity.pdbx_description
1 polymer ?
#
loop_
_entity_poly.entity_id
_entity_poly.type
_entity_poly.pdbx_seq_one_letter_code
_entity_poly.pdbx_strand_id
1 'polypeptide(L)'
;RHPSRKLLKDTCKVAASFGAKAVIVHGGSVGEGGDITEGYDNWRKAIEFVEDTGMRVLVENTAGGKNSVARYMDSIERLWEVIGDLNVGLCLDTCHTWAGGIPTEKAVKGFKKLTKQIDLVHFNDSKDGFESSRDRHENLGKGNIPKAELEYVIKNCKSDIIVETPGGVDAQKKDIAWIKRRLKK
;
A
#
# COMPACT_ATOMS: atom_id res chain seq x y z
N ARG A 1 10.24 15.12 -11.86
CA ARG A 1 9.19 14.34 -12.56
C ARG A 1 9.79 13.31 -13.51
N HIS A 2 10.67 13.72 -14.41
CA HIS A 2 11.31 12.82 -15.38
C HIS A 2 12.25 11.77 -14.73
N PRO A 3 13.10 12.11 -13.75
CA PRO A 3 13.96 11.14 -13.08
C PRO A 3 13.19 10.02 -12.38
N SER A 4 12.08 10.34 -11.69
CA SER A 4 11.28 9.34 -10.97
C SER A 4 10.65 8.32 -11.91
N ARG A 5 10.13 8.73 -13.07
CA ARG A 5 9.58 7.82 -14.08
C ARG A 5 10.65 6.90 -14.68
N LYS A 6 11.85 7.46 -14.92
CA LYS A 6 12.98 6.64 -15.40
C LYS A 6 13.39 5.61 -14.36
N LEU A 7 13.50 6.01 -13.09
CA LEU A 7 13.81 5.10 -11.99
C LEU A 7 12.77 3.97 -11.90
N LEU A 8 11.48 4.29 -11.97
CA LEU A 8 10.41 3.29 -11.98
C LEU A 8 10.58 2.31 -13.13
N LYS A 9 10.85 2.80 -14.34
CA LYS A 9 11.07 1.94 -15.52
C LYS A 9 12.28 1.03 -15.36
N ASP A 10 13.38 1.56 -14.86
CA ASP A 10 14.59 0.78 -14.60
C ASP A 10 14.33 -0.28 -13.50
N THR A 11 13.59 0.07 -12.44
CA THR A 11 13.14 -0.87 -11.41
C THR A 11 12.26 -1.97 -11.99
N CYS A 12 11.29 -1.64 -12.84
CA CYS A 12 10.43 -2.62 -13.48
C CYS A 12 11.23 -3.61 -14.35
N LYS A 13 12.22 -3.12 -15.12
CA LYS A 13 13.11 -3.98 -15.91
C LYS A 13 13.93 -4.93 -15.05
N VAL A 14 14.52 -4.42 -13.97
CA VAL A 14 15.27 -5.24 -13.01
C VAL A 14 14.34 -6.26 -12.34
N ALA A 15 13.18 -5.87 -11.88
CA ALA A 15 12.19 -6.76 -11.29
C ALA A 15 11.79 -7.89 -12.25
N ALA A 16 11.56 -7.57 -13.52
CA ALA A 16 11.24 -8.54 -14.55
C ALA A 16 12.39 -9.56 -14.77
N SER A 17 13.65 -9.12 -14.66
CA SER A 17 14.82 -9.99 -14.93
C SER A 17 14.97 -11.14 -13.93
N PHE A 18 14.41 -11.04 -12.73
CA PHE A 18 14.39 -12.13 -11.74
C PHE A 18 12.98 -12.70 -11.47
N GLY A 19 12.01 -12.37 -12.32
CA GLY A 19 10.69 -12.98 -12.29
C GLY A 19 9.76 -12.43 -11.20
N ALA A 20 9.95 -11.18 -10.74
CA ALA A 20 8.99 -10.53 -9.86
C ALA A 20 7.62 -10.39 -10.53
N LYS A 21 6.55 -10.49 -9.74
CA LYS A 21 5.17 -10.37 -10.23
C LYS A 21 4.70 -8.93 -10.37
N ALA A 22 5.25 -8.04 -9.54
CA ALA A 22 4.88 -6.63 -9.50
C ALA A 22 5.99 -5.79 -8.85
N VAL A 23 5.90 -4.47 -9.03
CA VAL A 23 6.67 -3.46 -8.30
C VAL A 23 5.70 -2.66 -7.44
N ILE A 24 5.99 -2.50 -6.15
CA ILE A 24 5.16 -1.74 -5.22
C ILE A 24 5.74 -0.33 -5.11
N VAL A 25 4.86 0.67 -5.15
CA VAL A 25 5.25 2.09 -5.08
C VAL A 25 4.28 2.85 -4.19
N HIS A 26 4.79 3.56 -3.19
CA HIS A 26 3.98 4.48 -2.40
C HIS A 26 3.26 5.50 -3.28
N GLY A 27 2.02 5.83 -2.95
CA GLY A 27 1.23 6.80 -3.71
C GLY A 27 1.85 8.19 -3.87
N GLY A 28 2.77 8.53 -2.97
CA GLY A 28 3.50 9.79 -3.04
C GLY A 28 2.67 11.02 -2.67
N SER A 29 3.28 12.18 -2.85
CA SER A 29 2.69 13.47 -2.52
C SER A 29 3.18 14.54 -3.51
N VAL A 30 2.35 15.53 -3.78
CA VAL A 30 2.73 16.71 -4.58
C VAL A 30 3.38 17.80 -3.74
N GLY A 31 3.43 17.60 -2.42
CA GLY A 31 4.02 18.57 -1.49
C GLY A 31 3.06 19.68 -1.08
N GLU A 32 3.57 20.58 -0.24
CA GLU A 32 2.83 21.74 0.26
C GLU A 32 2.55 22.73 -0.87
N GLY A 33 1.30 23.19 -1.00
CA GLY A 33 0.89 24.13 -2.05
C GLY A 33 0.79 23.53 -3.46
N GLY A 34 1.13 22.25 -3.65
CA GLY A 34 0.95 21.58 -4.93
C GLY A 34 -0.51 21.18 -5.20
N ASP A 35 -0.89 21.15 -6.47
CA ASP A 35 -2.20 20.66 -6.88
C ASP A 35 -2.19 19.11 -6.92
N ILE A 36 -3.08 18.48 -6.16
CA ILE A 36 -3.17 17.02 -6.09
C ILE A 36 -3.55 16.40 -7.45
N THR A 37 -4.26 17.13 -8.32
CA THR A 37 -4.60 16.67 -9.66
C THR A 37 -3.36 16.41 -10.52
N GLU A 38 -2.31 17.22 -10.35
CA GLU A 38 -1.02 16.95 -10.98
C GLU A 38 -0.41 15.61 -10.51
N GLY A 39 -0.70 15.20 -9.28
CA GLY A 39 -0.28 13.91 -8.73
C GLY A 39 -0.95 12.75 -9.48
N TYR A 40 -2.25 12.83 -9.70
CA TYR A 40 -2.99 11.81 -10.45
C TYR A 40 -2.50 11.72 -11.91
N ASP A 41 -2.33 12.86 -12.58
CA ASP A 41 -1.80 12.92 -13.93
C ASP A 41 -0.37 12.36 -14.04
N ASN A 42 0.46 12.63 -13.02
CA ASN A 42 1.82 12.10 -12.98
C ASN A 42 1.81 10.58 -12.80
N TRP A 43 0.87 10.03 -12.05
CA TRP A 43 0.67 8.59 -11.92
C TRP A 43 0.29 7.97 -13.26
N ARG A 44 -0.71 8.51 -13.97
CA ARG A 44 -1.09 8.01 -15.30
C ARG A 44 0.11 7.97 -16.24
N LYS A 45 0.82 9.11 -16.36
CA LYS A 45 2.03 9.22 -17.19
C LYS A 45 3.17 8.29 -16.76
N ALA A 46 3.23 7.92 -15.48
CA ALA A 46 4.25 6.99 -14.99
C ALA A 46 3.91 5.55 -15.36
N ILE A 47 2.65 5.13 -15.24
CA ILE A 47 2.21 3.78 -15.60
C ILE A 47 2.31 3.58 -17.12
N GLU A 48 1.82 4.52 -17.93
CA GLU A 48 1.95 4.49 -19.39
C GLU A 48 3.44 4.40 -19.82
N PHE A 49 4.32 5.11 -19.12
CA PHE A 49 5.77 5.10 -19.44
C PHE A 49 6.46 3.76 -19.15
N VAL A 50 5.91 2.92 -18.30
CA VAL A 50 6.47 1.61 -17.94
C VAL A 50 5.71 0.44 -18.59
N GLU A 51 4.67 0.70 -19.35
CA GLU A 51 3.79 -0.31 -19.94
C GLU A 51 4.56 -1.34 -20.80
N ASP A 52 5.57 -0.89 -21.55
CA ASP A 52 6.41 -1.73 -22.38
C ASP A 52 7.27 -2.74 -21.62
N THR A 53 7.38 -2.59 -20.30
CA THR A 53 8.07 -3.56 -19.43
C THR A 53 7.21 -4.79 -19.12
N GLY A 54 5.89 -4.73 -19.34
CA GLY A 54 4.92 -5.75 -18.95
C GLY A 54 4.75 -5.90 -17.43
N MET A 55 5.53 -5.14 -16.62
CA MET A 55 5.50 -5.23 -15.16
C MET A 55 4.26 -4.55 -14.60
N ARG A 56 3.54 -5.25 -13.72
CA ARG A 56 2.42 -4.66 -12.98
C ARG A 56 2.96 -3.76 -11.87
N VAL A 57 2.36 -2.58 -11.71
CA VAL A 57 2.68 -1.66 -10.62
C VAL A 57 1.56 -1.69 -9.59
N LEU A 58 1.89 -1.91 -8.32
CA LEU A 58 0.95 -1.81 -7.21
C LEU A 58 1.15 -0.48 -6.51
N VAL A 59 0.09 0.32 -6.46
CA VAL A 59 0.08 1.56 -5.67
C VAL A 59 -0.17 1.20 -4.22
N GLU A 60 0.71 1.65 -3.35
CA GLU A 60 0.56 1.48 -1.91
C GLU A 60 -0.05 2.73 -1.28
N ASN A 61 -1.04 2.55 -0.39
CA ASN A 61 -1.57 3.63 0.41
C ASN A 61 -0.50 4.18 1.37
N THR A 62 -0.62 5.45 1.76
CA THR A 62 0.40 6.15 2.55
C THR A 62 -0.11 6.62 3.90
N ALA A 63 0.77 6.61 4.91
CA ALA A 63 0.47 7.02 6.29
C ALA A 63 0.23 8.52 6.44
N GLY A 64 0.95 9.34 5.68
CA GLY A 64 0.96 10.78 5.87
C GLY A 64 1.42 11.55 4.63
N GLY A 65 1.71 12.82 4.85
CA GLY A 65 2.11 13.77 3.82
C GLY A 65 0.99 14.76 3.46
N LYS A 66 1.38 16.03 3.26
CA LYS A 66 0.46 17.05 2.73
C LYS A 66 0.21 16.75 1.25
N ASN A 67 -1.04 16.86 0.82
CA ASN A 67 -1.45 16.55 -0.55
C ASN A 67 -0.96 15.16 -1.03
N SER A 68 -1.09 14.18 -0.13
CA SER A 68 -0.74 12.79 -0.43
C SER A 68 -1.78 12.17 -1.36
N VAL A 69 -1.31 11.56 -2.44
CA VAL A 69 -2.15 11.05 -3.53
C VAL A 69 -2.94 9.80 -3.11
N ALA A 70 -2.38 8.98 -2.21
CA ALA A 70 -2.99 7.73 -1.78
C ALA A 70 -3.10 7.60 -0.25
N ARG A 71 -3.49 8.67 0.44
CA ARG A 71 -3.70 8.66 1.89
C ARG A 71 -5.16 8.48 2.29
N TYR A 72 -6.06 9.28 1.73
CA TYR A 72 -7.48 9.28 2.07
C TYR A 72 -8.30 8.51 1.04
N MET A 73 -9.44 7.96 1.45
CA MET A 73 -10.28 7.18 0.56
C MET A 73 -10.71 7.95 -0.68
N ASP A 74 -11.10 9.21 -0.53
CA ASP A 74 -11.52 10.06 -1.63
C ASP A 74 -10.37 10.36 -2.62
N SER A 75 -9.15 10.56 -2.13
CA SER A 75 -8.00 10.74 -3.00
C SER A 75 -7.61 9.45 -3.72
N ILE A 76 -7.74 8.29 -3.06
CA ILE A 76 -7.51 6.99 -3.70
C ILE A 76 -8.60 6.70 -4.75
N GLU A 77 -9.86 7.02 -4.46
CA GLU A 77 -10.96 6.89 -5.43
C GLU A 77 -10.68 7.71 -6.70
N ARG A 78 -10.30 8.98 -6.52
CA ARG A 78 -9.94 9.87 -7.65
C ARG A 78 -8.71 9.39 -8.41
N LEU A 79 -7.70 8.87 -7.71
CA LEU A 79 -6.54 8.26 -8.38
C LEU A 79 -7.01 7.10 -9.28
N TRP A 80 -7.90 6.23 -8.78
CA TRP A 80 -8.42 5.09 -9.55
C TRP A 80 -9.27 5.49 -10.75
N GLU A 81 -9.99 6.61 -10.68
CA GLU A 81 -10.67 7.19 -11.85
C GLU A 81 -9.69 7.52 -13.00
N VAL A 82 -8.44 7.86 -12.63
CA VAL A 82 -7.41 8.28 -13.59
C VAL A 82 -6.56 7.11 -14.12
N ILE A 83 -6.30 6.08 -13.27
CA ILE A 83 -5.34 5.02 -13.63
C ILE A 83 -5.96 3.61 -13.67
N GLY A 84 -7.21 3.44 -13.25
CA GLY A 84 -7.81 2.12 -13.05
C GLY A 84 -8.05 1.31 -14.35
N ASP A 85 -7.92 1.93 -15.50
CA ASP A 85 -7.95 1.29 -16.84
C ASP A 85 -6.58 0.73 -17.26
N LEU A 86 -5.50 1.05 -16.53
CA LEU A 86 -4.12 0.65 -16.84
C LEU A 86 -3.73 -0.64 -16.09
N ASN A 87 -2.54 -1.18 -16.38
CA ASN A 87 -2.00 -2.37 -15.69
C ASN A 87 -1.48 -2.03 -14.28
N VAL A 88 -2.39 -1.64 -13.41
CA VAL A 88 -2.11 -1.29 -12.02
C VAL A 88 -2.87 -2.19 -11.04
N GLY A 89 -2.41 -2.21 -9.82
CA GLY A 89 -3.09 -2.85 -8.70
C GLY A 89 -2.86 -2.09 -7.42
N LEU A 90 -3.32 -2.64 -6.30
CA LEU A 90 -3.27 -1.99 -5.00
C LEU A 90 -2.58 -2.87 -3.98
N CYS A 91 -1.59 -2.28 -3.29
CA CYS A 91 -1.02 -2.81 -2.07
C CYS A 91 -1.65 -2.10 -0.86
N LEU A 92 -2.23 -2.88 0.05
CA LEU A 92 -2.77 -2.38 1.31
C LEU A 92 -1.70 -2.49 2.39
N ASP A 93 -1.20 -1.38 2.92
CA ASP A 93 -0.46 -1.37 4.18
C ASP A 93 -1.39 -1.03 5.36
N THR A 94 -1.42 -1.91 6.36
CA THR A 94 -2.29 -1.77 7.53
C THR A 94 -1.82 -0.69 8.50
N CYS A 95 -0.52 -0.47 8.65
CA CYS A 95 0.04 0.64 9.42
C CYS A 95 -0.33 1.98 8.75
N HIS A 96 -0.20 2.04 7.43
CA HIS A 96 -0.50 3.26 6.67
C HIS A 96 -2.00 3.61 6.70
N THR A 97 -2.91 2.63 6.64
CA THR A 97 -4.34 2.94 6.80
C THR A 97 -4.63 3.53 8.17
N TRP A 98 -4.11 2.93 9.22
CA TRP A 98 -4.27 3.39 10.59
C TRP A 98 -3.67 4.78 10.82
N ALA A 99 -2.39 4.95 10.48
CA ALA A 99 -1.70 6.23 10.61
C ALA A 99 -2.26 7.32 9.68
N GLY A 100 -2.81 6.92 8.52
CA GLY A 100 -3.46 7.80 7.55
C GLY A 100 -4.86 8.27 7.97
N GLY A 101 -5.47 7.65 8.99
CA GLY A 101 -6.79 8.01 9.48
C GLY A 101 -7.95 7.24 8.81
N ILE A 102 -7.66 6.09 8.19
CA ILE A 102 -8.69 5.20 7.63
C ILE A 102 -8.80 3.97 8.53
N PRO A 103 -9.95 3.70 9.19
CA PRO A 103 -10.17 2.42 9.85
C PRO A 103 -9.91 1.27 8.89
N THR A 104 -9.14 0.29 9.31
CA THR A 104 -8.63 -0.77 8.44
C THR A 104 -9.75 -1.57 7.76
N GLU A 105 -10.84 -1.84 8.48
CA GLU A 105 -12.03 -2.48 7.91
C GLU A 105 -12.64 -1.64 6.77
N LYS A 106 -12.71 -0.30 6.95
CA LYS A 106 -13.23 0.62 5.94
C LYS A 106 -12.30 0.64 4.71
N ALA A 107 -10.99 0.62 4.92
CA ALA A 107 -10.01 0.55 3.85
C ALA A 107 -10.18 -0.73 3.01
N VAL A 108 -10.25 -1.90 3.65
CA VAL A 108 -10.45 -3.19 2.96
C VAL A 108 -11.72 -3.18 2.10
N LYS A 109 -12.83 -2.69 2.65
CA LYS A 109 -14.11 -2.60 1.91
C LYS A 109 -14.01 -1.64 0.74
N GLY A 110 -13.45 -0.45 0.95
CA GLY A 110 -13.30 0.58 -0.07
C GLY A 110 -12.37 0.13 -1.19
N PHE A 111 -11.21 -0.41 -0.86
CA PHE A 111 -10.23 -0.88 -1.84
C PHE A 111 -10.79 -2.01 -2.71
N LYS A 112 -11.49 -2.98 -2.11
CA LYS A 112 -12.17 -4.03 -2.88
C LYS A 112 -13.25 -3.50 -3.83
N LYS A 113 -13.93 -2.43 -3.45
CA LYS A 113 -14.92 -1.78 -4.33
C LYS A 113 -14.24 -1.16 -5.56
N LEU A 114 -13.04 -0.59 -5.39
CA LEU A 114 -12.28 0.06 -6.47
C LEU A 114 -11.61 -0.95 -7.41
N THR A 115 -10.95 -1.95 -6.84
CA THR A 115 -10.05 -2.84 -7.59
C THR A 115 -10.57 -4.27 -7.74
N LYS A 116 -11.78 -4.58 -7.19
CA LYS A 116 -12.37 -5.91 -7.03
C LYS A 116 -11.60 -6.80 -6.06
N GLN A 117 -10.29 -6.68 -5.98
CA GLN A 117 -9.41 -7.39 -5.06
C GLN A 117 -8.27 -6.48 -4.59
N ILE A 118 -7.69 -6.78 -3.44
CA ILE A 118 -6.42 -6.22 -2.99
C ILE A 118 -5.36 -7.17 -3.50
N ASP A 119 -4.35 -6.68 -4.22
CA ASP A 119 -3.35 -7.52 -4.88
C ASP A 119 -2.28 -8.02 -3.90
N LEU A 120 -1.91 -7.21 -2.92
CA LEU A 120 -0.93 -7.52 -1.88
C LEU A 120 -1.29 -6.82 -0.58
N VAL A 121 -0.89 -7.39 0.54
CA VAL A 121 -1.01 -6.76 1.86
C VAL A 121 0.37 -6.65 2.50
N HIS A 122 0.81 -5.42 2.80
CA HIS A 122 1.83 -5.15 3.80
C HIS A 122 1.15 -5.15 5.17
N PHE A 123 1.44 -6.17 5.96
CA PHE A 123 0.70 -6.45 7.16
C PHE A 123 1.52 -6.13 8.40
N ASN A 124 1.34 -4.93 8.89
CA ASN A 124 2.12 -4.33 9.96
C ASN A 124 1.19 -3.81 11.05
N ASP A 125 1.63 -3.83 12.31
CA ASP A 125 1.02 -3.03 13.36
C ASP A 125 1.61 -1.62 13.36
N SER A 126 1.00 -0.68 14.07
CA SER A 126 1.46 0.71 14.13
C SER A 126 1.96 1.06 15.52
N LYS A 127 3.16 1.62 15.59
CA LYS A 127 3.72 2.16 16.83
C LYS A 127 2.97 3.39 17.33
N ASP A 128 2.33 4.13 16.42
CA ASP A 128 1.62 5.36 16.71
C ASP A 128 0.10 5.19 16.74
N GLY A 129 -0.59 6.15 17.33
CA GLY A 129 -2.04 6.18 17.39
C GLY A 129 -2.69 6.43 16.02
N PHE A 130 -4.01 6.27 16.01
CA PHE A 130 -4.84 6.53 14.83
C PHE A 130 -4.65 7.96 14.31
N GLU A 131 -4.57 8.11 12.98
CA GLU A 131 -4.41 9.41 12.29
C GLU A 131 -3.13 10.19 12.66
N SER A 132 -2.11 9.48 13.15
CA SER A 132 -0.83 10.08 13.57
C SER A 132 -0.02 10.67 12.42
N SER A 133 -0.30 10.31 11.19
CA SER A 133 0.49 10.65 9.99
C SER A 133 1.94 10.15 10.03
N ARG A 134 2.23 9.17 10.90
CA ARG A 134 3.58 8.64 11.11
C ARG A 134 3.67 7.21 10.62
N ASP A 135 4.55 7.00 9.66
CA ASP A 135 4.89 5.69 9.17
C ASP A 135 5.95 5.06 10.10
N ARG A 136 5.47 4.33 11.11
CA ARG A 136 6.33 3.58 12.03
C ARG A 136 5.69 2.23 12.36
N HIS A 137 6.20 1.19 11.72
CA HIS A 137 5.75 -0.18 11.92
C HIS A 137 6.05 -0.70 13.32
N GLU A 138 5.20 -1.60 13.81
CA GLU A 138 5.39 -2.37 15.03
C GLU A 138 5.06 -3.85 14.78
N ASN A 139 5.55 -4.74 15.64
CA ASN A 139 5.25 -6.16 15.58
C ASN A 139 3.77 -6.42 15.88
N LEU A 140 3.20 -7.40 15.23
CA LEU A 140 1.76 -7.69 15.27
C LEU A 140 1.24 -7.96 16.70
N GLY A 141 0.24 -7.19 17.08
CA GLY A 141 -0.40 -7.22 18.40
C GLY A 141 0.41 -6.55 19.50
N LYS A 142 1.43 -5.75 19.15
CA LYS A 142 2.21 -4.93 20.09
C LYS A 142 2.03 -3.42 19.87
N GLY A 143 1.42 -3.05 18.75
CA GLY A 143 1.15 -1.66 18.41
C GLY A 143 -0.24 -1.19 18.84
N ASN A 144 -0.70 -0.15 18.16
CA ASN A 144 -1.93 0.56 18.48
C ASN A 144 -3.12 0.18 17.58
N ILE A 145 -2.92 -0.63 16.54
CA ILE A 145 -4.04 -1.08 15.70
C ILE A 145 -4.88 -2.09 16.51
N PRO A 146 -6.19 -1.87 16.67
CA PRO A 146 -7.04 -2.83 17.35
C PRO A 146 -6.91 -4.22 16.73
N LYS A 147 -6.70 -5.22 17.57
CA LYS A 147 -6.49 -6.60 17.14
C LYS A 147 -7.63 -7.13 16.24
N ALA A 148 -8.85 -6.66 16.50
CA ALA A 148 -10.02 -7.02 15.68
C ALA A 148 -9.89 -6.50 14.23
N GLU A 149 -9.30 -5.31 14.02
CA GLU A 149 -9.06 -4.75 12.70
C GLU A 149 -7.97 -5.53 11.95
N LEU A 150 -6.88 -5.90 12.61
CA LEU A 150 -5.86 -6.78 12.02
C LEU A 150 -6.45 -8.15 11.65
N GLU A 151 -7.27 -8.75 12.53
CA GLU A 151 -7.94 -10.01 12.25
C GLU A 151 -8.96 -9.90 11.11
N TYR A 152 -9.61 -8.74 10.96
CA TYR A 152 -10.50 -8.47 9.84
C TYR A 152 -9.77 -8.55 8.49
N VAL A 153 -8.57 -7.97 8.39
CA VAL A 153 -7.75 -8.05 7.16
C VAL A 153 -7.45 -9.50 6.80
N ILE A 154 -6.94 -10.29 7.76
CA ILE A 154 -6.59 -11.70 7.54
C ILE A 154 -7.80 -12.50 7.02
N LYS A 155 -8.99 -12.26 7.57
CA LYS A 155 -10.21 -12.97 7.19
C LYS A 155 -10.79 -12.53 5.84
N ASN A 156 -10.55 -11.28 5.47
CA ASN A 156 -11.21 -10.67 4.32
C ASN A 156 -10.28 -10.42 3.12
N CYS A 157 -8.96 -10.44 3.26
CA CYS A 157 -8.03 -10.37 2.15
C CYS A 157 -7.51 -11.76 1.81
N LYS A 158 -7.63 -12.16 0.54
CA LYS A 158 -7.13 -13.45 0.02
C LYS A 158 -5.77 -13.29 -0.67
N SER A 159 -5.16 -12.13 -0.54
CA SER A 159 -3.88 -11.76 -1.14
C SER A 159 -2.71 -12.38 -0.39
N ASP A 160 -1.56 -12.42 -1.03
CA ASP A 160 -0.30 -12.67 -0.34
C ASP A 160 -0.07 -11.58 0.73
N ILE A 161 0.58 -11.97 1.83
CA ILE A 161 0.86 -11.09 2.97
C ILE A 161 2.38 -11.01 3.16
N ILE A 162 2.89 -9.80 3.24
CA ILE A 162 4.28 -9.50 3.59
C ILE A 162 4.29 -8.75 4.91
N VAL A 163 5.22 -9.07 5.82
CA VAL A 163 5.46 -8.32 7.05
C VAL A 163 6.74 -7.50 6.91
N GLU A 164 6.66 -6.22 7.26
CA GLU A 164 7.79 -5.28 7.25
C GLU A 164 8.10 -4.78 8.67
N THR A 165 7.76 -5.62 9.64
CA THR A 165 7.85 -5.33 11.07
C THR A 165 9.30 -5.26 11.55
N PRO A 166 9.60 -4.47 12.59
CA PRO A 166 10.96 -4.29 13.11
C PRO A 166 11.47 -5.53 13.86
N GLY A 167 12.78 -5.52 14.19
CA GLY A 167 13.41 -6.53 15.05
C GLY A 167 14.00 -7.74 14.31
N GLY A 168 14.10 -7.65 12.98
CA GLY A 168 14.77 -8.64 12.14
C GLY A 168 14.05 -9.99 12.05
N VAL A 169 14.74 -11.00 11.53
CA VAL A 169 14.17 -12.29 11.12
C VAL A 169 13.40 -13.00 12.23
N ASP A 170 13.89 -13.00 13.46
CA ASP A 170 13.23 -13.73 14.55
C ASP A 170 11.95 -13.05 15.04
N ALA A 171 11.87 -11.72 14.96
CA ALA A 171 10.66 -10.99 15.23
C ALA A 171 9.62 -11.23 14.10
N GLN A 172 10.04 -11.14 12.86
CA GLN A 172 9.19 -11.40 11.69
C GLN A 172 8.66 -12.84 11.66
N LYS A 173 9.48 -13.85 12.05
CA LYS A 173 8.98 -15.22 12.24
C LYS A 173 7.85 -15.32 13.25
N LYS A 174 7.91 -14.55 14.36
CA LYS A 174 6.84 -14.50 15.37
C LYS A 174 5.56 -13.86 14.79
N ASP A 175 5.72 -12.81 13.99
CA ASP A 175 4.59 -12.15 13.32
C ASP A 175 3.94 -13.07 12.27
N ILE A 176 4.71 -13.77 11.46
CA ILE A 176 4.20 -14.80 10.56
C ILE A 176 3.46 -15.90 11.32
N ALA A 177 3.99 -16.34 12.45
CA ALA A 177 3.31 -17.32 13.30
C ALA A 177 2.02 -16.75 13.92
N TRP A 178 1.97 -15.46 14.23
CA TRP A 178 0.78 -14.75 14.69
C TRP A 178 -0.32 -14.78 13.62
N ILE A 179 0.00 -14.51 12.35
CA ILE A 179 -0.90 -14.60 11.20
C ILE A 179 -1.41 -16.02 11.01
N LYS A 180 -0.51 -17.00 10.92
CA LYS A 180 -0.84 -18.41 10.68
C LYS A 180 -1.80 -18.99 11.72
N ARG A 181 -1.67 -18.60 13.01
CA ARG A 181 -2.60 -19.01 14.06
C ARG A 181 -4.03 -18.49 13.85
N ARG A 182 -4.21 -17.36 13.15
CA ARG A 182 -5.51 -16.75 12.90
C ARG A 182 -6.17 -17.21 11.62
N LEU A 183 -5.39 -17.62 10.64
CA LEU A 183 -5.90 -18.27 9.42
C LEU A 183 -6.50 -19.66 9.68
N LYS A 184 -6.10 -20.32 10.79
CA LYS A 184 -6.59 -21.65 11.17
C LYS A 184 -7.90 -21.62 11.96
N LYS A 185 -8.39 -20.46 12.33
CA LYS A 185 -9.66 -20.28 13.04
C LYS A 185 -10.77 -19.83 12.10
#